data_f4ad8a3ae5d78b8ec34048a66fe919e5
#
_entry.id   f4ad8a3ae5d78b8ec34048a66fe919e5
#
_cell.length_a   1.000
_cell.length_b   1.000
_cell.length_c   1.000
_cell.angle_alpha   90.00
_cell.angle_beta   90.00
_cell.angle_gamma   90.00
#
_symmetry.space_group_name_H-M   'P 1'
#
loop_
_entity.id
_entity.type
_entity.pdbx_description
1 polymer ?
#
loop_
_entity_poly.entity_id
_entity_poly.type
_entity_poly.pdbx_seq_one_letter_code
_entity_poly.pdbx_strand_id
1 'polypeptide(L)'
;MAIIRKRLAAAILLTAAPLANADNLLEVYQKALENDPTLRAAQATYRANVEQENIAFSVLLPQVNASANYTTSESDADNGTTIRSSESDSYGWKVSASQTLFNANQWFSFRSAEFVTAQAEAQFAADQQDLIYRVVEAYLNVLRAVSNLTTARAEEAALQRQYEQTQQRYDVGLIAITDVYEARSTLDGVIANRIQLEGQVAIAFEALEAITGQPEAN
;
A
#
# COMPACT_ATOMS: atom_id res chain seq x y z
N MET A 1 42.26 65.18 3.86
CA MET A 1 42.26 64.55 2.56
C MET A 1 41.86 63.07 2.76
N ALA A 2 40.59 62.78 2.61
CA ALA A 2 40.05 61.40 2.82
C ALA A 2 39.40 60.94 1.53
N ILE A 3 39.94 59.88 0.94
CA ILE A 3 39.45 59.31 -0.31
C ILE A 3 38.41 58.25 0.04
N ILE A 4 37.18 58.56 -0.30
CA ILE A 4 35.99 57.62 -0.14
C ILE A 4 36.07 56.56 -1.21
N ARG A 5 36.35 55.32 -0.79
CA ARG A 5 36.19 54.12 -1.64
C ARG A 5 34.74 53.66 -1.59
N LYS A 6 33.97 53.96 -2.63
CA LYS A 6 32.65 53.36 -2.88
C LYS A 6 32.84 51.89 -3.30
N ARG A 7 32.46 50.96 -2.44
CA ARG A 7 32.31 49.54 -2.79
C ARG A 7 30.90 49.34 -3.38
N LEU A 8 30.83 49.14 -4.68
CA LEU A 8 29.64 48.58 -5.33
C LEU A 8 29.51 47.11 -4.92
N ALA A 9 28.56 46.79 -4.07
CA ALA A 9 28.10 45.46 -3.83
C ALA A 9 27.06 45.11 -4.91
N ALA A 10 27.47 44.36 -5.93
CA ALA A 10 26.54 43.74 -6.89
C ALA A 10 25.86 42.58 -6.19
N ALA A 11 24.61 42.80 -5.77
CA ALA A 11 23.75 41.74 -5.29
C ALA A 11 23.29 40.90 -6.49
N ILE A 12 23.90 39.71 -6.68
CA ILE A 12 23.42 38.70 -7.57
C ILE A 12 22.20 38.08 -6.89
N LEU A 13 21.01 38.51 -7.28
CA LEU A 13 19.77 37.80 -6.97
C LEU A 13 19.80 36.48 -7.78
N LEU A 14 20.26 35.40 -7.13
CA LEU A 14 19.96 34.04 -7.59
C LEU A 14 18.43 33.85 -7.43
N THR A 15 17.69 34.07 -8.50
CA THR A 15 16.31 33.58 -8.60
C THR A 15 16.40 32.05 -8.59
N ALA A 16 16.19 31.46 -7.42
CA ALA A 16 15.87 30.03 -7.33
C ALA A 16 14.56 29.84 -8.09
N ALA A 17 14.66 29.42 -9.35
CA ALA A 17 13.52 28.84 -10.05
C ALA A 17 13.03 27.68 -9.17
N PRO A 18 11.72 27.57 -8.89
CA PRO A 18 11.22 26.36 -8.31
C PRO A 18 11.57 25.23 -9.30
N LEU A 19 12.52 24.38 -8.91
CA LEU A 19 12.68 23.09 -9.56
C LEU A 19 11.31 22.44 -9.44
N ALA A 20 10.63 22.28 -10.56
CA ALA A 20 9.45 21.45 -10.62
C ALA A 20 9.90 20.09 -10.03
N ASN A 21 9.43 19.80 -8.83
CA ASN A 21 9.68 18.54 -8.16
C ASN A 21 8.91 17.46 -8.95
N ALA A 22 9.53 16.94 -10.00
CA ALA A 22 9.23 15.60 -10.41
C ALA A 22 9.75 14.73 -9.26
N ASP A 23 8.85 14.20 -8.45
CA ASP A 23 9.24 13.33 -7.32
C ASP A 23 10.21 12.29 -7.85
N ASN A 24 11.43 12.31 -7.33
CA ASN A 24 12.47 11.36 -7.74
C ASN A 24 12.03 9.96 -7.25
N LEU A 25 12.29 8.93 -8.04
CA LEU A 25 11.99 7.54 -7.68
C LEU A 25 12.38 7.20 -6.22
N LEU A 26 13.49 7.76 -5.72
CA LEU A 26 13.93 7.56 -4.35
C LEU A 26 12.94 8.19 -3.33
N GLU A 27 12.39 9.35 -3.64
CA GLU A 27 11.42 10.04 -2.79
C GLU A 27 10.08 9.29 -2.74
N VAL A 28 9.62 8.83 -3.91
CA VAL A 28 8.45 7.96 -4.02
C VAL A 28 8.64 6.66 -3.22
N TYR A 29 9.82 6.05 -3.29
CA TYR A 29 10.14 4.86 -2.51
C TYR A 29 10.14 5.13 -1.00
N GLN A 30 10.65 6.29 -0.55
CA GLN A 30 10.62 6.66 0.87
C GLN A 30 9.17 6.86 1.37
N LYS A 31 8.31 7.49 0.60
CA LYS A 31 6.88 7.60 0.90
C LYS A 31 6.21 6.22 1.00
N ALA A 32 6.54 5.33 0.06
CA ALA A 32 6.01 3.96 0.05
C ALA A 32 6.45 3.14 1.27
N LEU A 33 7.71 3.26 1.72
CA LEU A 33 8.21 2.60 2.93
C LEU A 33 7.39 2.94 4.18
N GLU A 34 6.91 4.18 4.26
CA GLU A 34 6.14 4.66 5.42
C GLU A 34 4.64 4.33 5.31
N ASN A 35 4.11 4.24 4.09
CA ASN A 35 2.67 4.24 3.88
C ASN A 35 2.11 2.96 3.23
N ASP A 36 2.93 2.13 2.57
CA ASP A 36 2.42 0.95 1.86
C ASP A 36 1.66 -0.02 2.80
N PRO A 37 0.37 -0.26 2.54
CA PRO A 37 -0.44 -1.13 3.39
C PRO A 37 0.01 -2.59 3.34
N THR A 38 0.56 -3.04 2.22
CA THR A 38 1.06 -4.41 2.04
C THR A 38 2.28 -4.66 2.91
N LEU A 39 3.24 -3.72 2.91
CA LEU A 39 4.42 -3.81 3.78
C LEU A 39 4.05 -3.74 5.26
N ARG A 40 3.07 -2.89 5.63
CA ARG A 40 2.56 -2.83 7.01
C ARG A 40 1.92 -4.15 7.44
N ALA A 41 1.16 -4.80 6.57
CA ALA A 41 0.58 -6.11 6.83
C ALA A 41 1.67 -7.19 7.00
N ALA A 42 2.70 -7.18 6.14
CA ALA A 42 3.86 -8.07 6.26
C ALA A 42 4.60 -7.84 7.59
N GLN A 43 4.79 -6.58 8.00
CA GLN A 43 5.41 -6.24 9.28
C GLN A 43 4.58 -6.73 10.48
N ALA A 44 3.24 -6.62 10.42
CA ALA A 44 2.36 -7.13 11.45
C ALA A 44 2.44 -8.67 11.54
N THR A 45 2.50 -9.35 10.41
CA THR A 45 2.68 -10.81 10.31
C THR A 45 4.03 -11.23 10.90
N TYR A 46 5.11 -10.53 10.56
CA TYR A 46 6.43 -10.76 11.16
C TYR A 46 6.39 -10.64 12.68
N ARG A 47 5.82 -9.54 13.22
CA ARG A 47 5.68 -9.35 14.67
C ARG A 47 4.87 -10.46 15.34
N ALA A 48 3.77 -10.89 14.70
CA ALA A 48 2.97 -11.99 15.21
C ALA A 48 3.75 -13.31 15.28
N ASN A 49 4.62 -13.58 14.31
CA ASN A 49 5.48 -14.77 14.31
C ASN A 49 6.59 -14.68 15.39
N VAL A 50 7.15 -13.50 15.64
CA VAL A 50 8.10 -13.29 16.76
C VAL A 50 7.42 -13.56 18.11
N GLU A 51 6.15 -13.15 18.28
CA GLU A 51 5.41 -13.42 19.52
C GLU A 51 5.10 -14.92 19.71
N GLN A 52 5.05 -15.73 18.63
CA GLN A 52 4.91 -17.18 18.77
C GLN A 52 6.09 -17.85 19.50
N GLU A 53 7.29 -17.31 19.33
CA GLU A 53 8.47 -17.75 20.09
C GLU A 53 8.30 -17.48 21.59
N ASN A 54 7.82 -16.27 21.95
CA ASN A 54 7.53 -15.92 23.35
C ASN A 54 6.43 -16.81 23.95
N ILE A 55 5.40 -17.14 23.16
CA ILE A 55 4.34 -18.08 23.56
C ILE A 55 4.91 -19.46 23.78
N ALA A 56 5.76 -19.97 22.90
CA ALA A 56 6.40 -21.27 23.04
C ALA A 56 7.33 -21.32 24.26
N PHE A 57 8.05 -20.21 24.56
CA PHE A 57 8.87 -20.06 25.74
C PHE A 57 8.03 -20.04 27.03
N SER A 58 6.87 -19.39 27.01
CA SER A 58 6.01 -19.24 28.19
C SER A 58 5.58 -20.58 28.79
N VAL A 59 5.45 -21.61 27.97
CA VAL A 59 5.08 -22.98 28.41
C VAL A 59 6.20 -23.62 29.27
N LEU A 60 7.43 -23.14 29.15
CA LEU A 60 8.57 -23.57 29.95
C LEU A 60 8.64 -22.85 31.31
N LEU A 61 7.86 -21.79 31.52
CA LEU A 61 7.80 -21.03 32.76
C LEU A 61 6.77 -21.61 33.73
N PRO A 62 6.84 -21.24 35.05
CA PRO A 62 5.80 -21.60 36.00
C PRO A 62 4.41 -21.13 35.58
N GLN A 63 3.46 -22.05 35.54
CA GLN A 63 2.06 -21.76 35.20
C GLN A 63 1.27 -21.57 36.50
N VAL A 64 0.66 -20.38 36.64
CA VAL A 64 -0.24 -20.05 37.75
C VAL A 64 -1.66 -19.90 37.23
N ASN A 65 -2.55 -20.72 37.77
CA ASN A 65 -3.95 -20.69 37.38
C ASN A 65 -4.83 -20.36 38.59
N ALA A 66 -5.76 -19.45 38.43
CA ALA A 66 -6.80 -19.13 39.39
C ALA A 66 -8.17 -19.38 38.76
N SER A 67 -9.02 -20.10 39.47
CA SER A 67 -10.39 -20.35 39.08
C SER A 67 -11.36 -20.08 40.22
N ALA A 68 -12.55 -19.60 39.89
CA ALA A 68 -13.67 -19.47 40.81
C ALA A 68 -14.91 -20.06 40.13
N ASN A 69 -15.67 -20.84 40.90
CA ASN A 69 -16.89 -21.44 40.41
C ASN A 69 -18.04 -21.21 41.37
N TYR A 70 -19.21 -20.98 40.84
CA TYR A 70 -20.48 -20.98 41.52
C TYR A 70 -21.39 -21.98 40.80
N THR A 71 -21.98 -22.93 41.52
CA THR A 71 -22.82 -23.98 40.97
C THR A 71 -24.09 -24.05 41.77
N THR A 72 -25.25 -23.86 41.13
CA THR A 72 -26.56 -24.12 41.67
C THR A 72 -27.04 -25.47 41.11
N SER A 73 -27.39 -26.39 42.00
CA SER A 73 -27.90 -27.69 41.64
C SER A 73 -29.31 -27.83 42.22
N GLU A 74 -30.29 -28.06 41.34
CA GLU A 74 -31.64 -28.43 41.70
C GLU A 74 -31.81 -29.93 41.44
N SER A 75 -32.33 -30.65 42.40
CA SER A 75 -32.50 -32.09 42.33
C SER A 75 -33.89 -32.49 42.86
N ASP A 76 -34.69 -33.10 42.02
CA ASP A 76 -36.03 -33.61 42.34
C ASP A 76 -35.92 -35.12 42.49
N ALA A 77 -36.20 -35.61 43.72
CA ALA A 77 -36.30 -37.05 44.00
C ALA A 77 -37.80 -37.40 44.15
N ASP A 78 -38.28 -38.24 43.22
CA ASP A 78 -39.63 -38.80 43.27
C ASP A 78 -39.56 -40.26 43.71
N ASN A 79 -40.20 -40.55 44.88
CA ASN A 79 -40.32 -41.89 45.45
C ASN A 79 -41.65 -42.53 45.11
N GLY A 80 -42.43 -41.99 44.15
CA GLY A 80 -43.76 -42.49 43.79
C GLY A 80 -44.89 -42.11 44.78
N THR A 81 -44.55 -41.47 45.91
CA THR A 81 -45.49 -40.98 46.94
C THR A 81 -45.27 -39.52 47.35
N THR A 82 -44.03 -39.02 47.15
CA THR A 82 -43.66 -37.66 47.54
C THR A 82 -42.53 -37.18 46.61
N ILE A 83 -42.65 -36.01 46.02
CA ILE A 83 -41.61 -35.31 45.34
C ILE A 83 -40.85 -34.48 46.38
N ARG A 84 -39.56 -34.69 46.51
CA ARG A 84 -38.68 -33.91 47.36
C ARG A 84 -37.72 -33.13 46.45
N SER A 85 -37.94 -31.82 46.37
CA SER A 85 -37.08 -30.87 45.70
C SER A 85 -35.94 -30.45 46.69
N SER A 86 -34.73 -30.49 46.23
CA SER A 86 -33.56 -29.98 46.99
C SER A 86 -32.75 -29.05 46.10
N GLU A 87 -32.61 -27.83 46.55
CA GLU A 87 -31.73 -26.81 45.95
C GLU A 87 -30.44 -26.71 46.75
N SER A 88 -29.31 -26.74 46.08
CA SER A 88 -27.99 -26.67 46.70
C SER A 88 -27.09 -25.73 45.95
N ASP A 89 -26.59 -24.70 46.59
CA ASP A 89 -25.60 -23.78 46.08
C ASP A 89 -24.21 -24.15 46.60
N SER A 90 -23.27 -24.22 45.69
CA SER A 90 -21.86 -24.40 46.00
C SER A 90 -20.99 -23.33 45.36
N TYR A 91 -20.07 -22.81 46.12
CA TYR A 91 -19.06 -21.90 45.62
C TYR A 91 -17.68 -22.40 45.98
N GLY A 92 -16.73 -22.15 45.07
CA GLY A 92 -15.36 -22.57 45.28
C GLY A 92 -14.38 -21.64 44.57
N TRP A 93 -13.19 -21.54 45.13
CA TRP A 93 -12.07 -20.94 44.46
C TRP A 93 -10.84 -21.84 44.59
N LYS A 94 -9.97 -21.78 43.57
CA LYS A 94 -8.76 -22.58 43.55
C LYS A 94 -7.65 -21.76 42.90
N VAL A 95 -6.49 -21.74 43.55
CA VAL A 95 -5.24 -21.25 42.95
C VAL A 95 -4.28 -22.44 42.88
N SER A 96 -3.67 -22.65 41.72
CA SER A 96 -2.68 -23.71 41.54
C SER A 96 -1.49 -23.18 40.76
N ALA A 97 -0.32 -23.57 41.15
CA ALA A 97 0.94 -23.31 40.46
C ALA A 97 1.56 -24.65 40.05
N SER A 98 2.02 -24.75 38.80
CA SER A 98 2.70 -25.93 38.29
C SER A 98 3.90 -25.51 37.45
N GLN A 99 4.99 -26.28 37.57
CA GLN A 99 6.20 -26.07 36.78
C GLN A 99 6.60 -27.40 36.15
N THR A 100 6.73 -27.40 34.83
CA THR A 100 7.33 -28.53 34.13
C THR A 100 8.85 -28.48 34.32
N LEU A 101 9.42 -29.51 34.97
CA LEU A 101 10.87 -29.61 35.19
C LEU A 101 11.58 -30.11 33.93
N PHE A 102 10.99 -31.06 33.24
CA PHE A 102 11.51 -31.56 31.98
C PHE A 102 10.37 -32.07 31.07
N ASN A 103 10.32 -31.57 29.84
CA ASN A 103 9.44 -32.09 28.80
C ASN A 103 10.14 -31.88 27.46
N ALA A 104 10.61 -32.94 26.85
CA ALA A 104 11.34 -32.91 25.60
C ALA A 104 10.48 -32.30 24.45
N ASN A 105 9.17 -32.60 24.42
CA ASN A 105 8.28 -32.04 23.40
C ASN A 105 8.18 -30.49 23.50
N GLN A 106 7.99 -29.96 24.71
CA GLN A 106 7.95 -28.49 24.92
C GLN A 106 9.26 -27.83 24.53
N TRP A 107 10.39 -28.46 24.86
CA TRP A 107 11.72 -27.97 24.49
C TRP A 107 11.91 -27.93 22.97
N PHE A 108 11.55 -29.01 22.27
CA PHE A 108 11.66 -29.02 20.81
C PHE A 108 10.65 -28.10 20.14
N SER A 109 9.46 -27.90 20.72
CA SER A 109 8.50 -26.89 20.25
C SER A 109 9.04 -25.48 20.34
N PHE A 110 9.70 -25.12 21.44
CA PHE A 110 10.39 -23.84 21.57
C PHE A 110 11.50 -23.68 20.53
N ARG A 111 12.36 -24.70 20.38
CA ARG A 111 13.42 -24.69 19.34
C ARG A 111 12.85 -24.59 17.92
N SER A 112 11.71 -25.18 17.65
CA SER A 112 11.00 -25.04 16.37
C SER A 112 10.50 -23.61 16.17
N ALA A 113 9.99 -22.96 17.22
CA ALA A 113 9.53 -21.59 17.15
C ALA A 113 10.66 -20.59 16.82
N GLU A 114 11.89 -20.82 17.35
CA GLU A 114 13.07 -20.02 16.97
C GLU A 114 13.33 -20.07 15.44
N PHE A 115 13.19 -21.24 14.81
CA PHE A 115 13.36 -21.36 13.36
C PHE A 115 12.20 -20.74 12.59
N VAL A 116 10.98 -20.74 13.11
CA VAL A 116 9.83 -20.05 12.54
C VAL A 116 10.05 -18.54 12.57
N THR A 117 10.61 -18.01 13.65
CA THR A 117 11.01 -16.59 13.75
C THR A 117 12.06 -16.24 12.68
N ALA A 118 13.10 -17.05 12.53
CA ALA A 118 14.13 -16.83 11.49
C ALA A 118 13.54 -16.92 10.06
N GLN A 119 12.61 -17.82 9.81
CA GLN A 119 11.88 -17.89 8.55
C GLN A 119 11.05 -16.62 8.30
N ALA A 120 10.34 -16.13 9.33
CA ALA A 120 9.53 -14.92 9.23
C ALA A 120 10.38 -13.67 8.96
N GLU A 121 11.58 -13.59 9.53
CA GLU A 121 12.55 -12.52 9.26
C GLU A 121 12.99 -12.53 7.78
N ALA A 122 13.35 -13.70 7.27
CA ALA A 122 13.73 -13.85 5.86
C ALA A 122 12.57 -13.51 4.91
N GLN A 123 11.34 -13.89 5.27
CA GLN A 123 10.15 -13.55 4.50
C GLN A 123 9.89 -12.03 4.50
N PHE A 124 9.98 -11.37 5.66
CA PHE A 124 9.82 -9.92 5.74
C PHE A 124 10.88 -9.16 4.92
N ALA A 125 12.13 -9.67 4.91
CA ALA A 125 13.17 -9.11 4.04
C ALA A 125 12.83 -9.28 2.54
N ALA A 126 12.21 -10.39 2.15
CA ALA A 126 11.72 -10.58 0.78
C ALA A 126 10.57 -9.61 0.45
N ASP A 127 9.63 -9.39 1.38
CA ASP A 127 8.52 -8.44 1.22
C ASP A 127 9.02 -6.99 1.05
N GLN A 128 10.11 -6.63 1.74
CA GLN A 128 10.78 -5.33 1.55
C GLN A 128 11.39 -5.19 0.14
N GLN A 129 11.96 -6.25 -0.40
CA GLN A 129 12.49 -6.25 -1.78
C GLN A 129 11.35 -6.19 -2.81
N ASP A 130 10.24 -6.87 -2.56
CA ASP A 130 9.05 -6.81 -3.40
C ASP A 130 8.48 -5.38 -3.47
N LEU A 131 8.48 -4.64 -2.36
CA LEU A 131 8.09 -3.23 -2.37
C LEU A 131 8.93 -2.41 -3.36
N ILE A 132 10.26 -2.63 -3.40
CA ILE A 132 11.13 -1.91 -4.36
C ILE A 132 10.66 -2.17 -5.79
N TYR A 133 10.39 -3.44 -6.12
CA TYR A 133 9.91 -3.82 -7.45
C TYR A 133 8.58 -3.15 -7.78
N ARG A 134 7.59 -3.21 -6.88
CA ARG A 134 6.26 -2.61 -7.08
C ARG A 134 6.32 -1.10 -7.27
N VAL A 135 7.15 -0.41 -6.49
CA VAL A 135 7.34 1.04 -6.61
C VAL A 135 7.96 1.40 -7.95
N VAL A 136 9.03 0.70 -8.36
CA VAL A 136 9.69 0.94 -9.65
C VAL A 136 8.72 0.68 -10.81
N GLU A 137 7.96 -0.40 -10.77
CA GLU A 137 6.99 -0.74 -11.80
C GLU A 137 5.89 0.32 -11.91
N ALA A 138 5.28 0.72 -10.78
CA ALA A 138 4.24 1.74 -10.75
C ALA A 138 4.77 3.09 -11.26
N TYR A 139 5.95 3.53 -10.82
CA TYR A 139 6.57 4.77 -11.26
C TYR A 139 6.86 4.79 -12.75
N LEU A 140 7.44 3.71 -13.29
CA LEU A 140 7.71 3.59 -14.73
C LEU A 140 6.42 3.51 -15.56
N ASN A 141 5.35 2.94 -15.02
CA ASN A 141 4.04 2.92 -15.68
C ASN A 141 3.45 4.32 -15.79
N VAL A 142 3.58 5.17 -14.75
CA VAL A 142 3.19 6.59 -14.82
C VAL A 142 3.97 7.31 -15.91
N LEU A 143 5.31 7.20 -15.92
CA LEU A 143 6.14 7.85 -16.93
C LEU A 143 5.79 7.40 -18.35
N ARG A 144 5.49 6.12 -18.55
CA ARG A 144 5.05 5.57 -19.85
C ARG A 144 3.71 6.14 -20.26
N ALA A 145 2.74 6.18 -19.34
CA ALA A 145 1.41 6.71 -19.61
C ALA A 145 1.46 8.19 -20.00
N VAL A 146 2.23 9.01 -19.25
CA VAL A 146 2.44 10.44 -19.54
C VAL A 146 3.14 10.64 -20.88
N SER A 147 4.15 9.84 -21.20
CA SER A 147 4.86 9.91 -22.49
C SER A 147 3.94 9.56 -23.67
N ASN A 148 3.11 8.52 -23.52
CA ASN A 148 2.13 8.13 -24.54
C ASN A 148 1.10 9.23 -24.77
N LEU A 149 0.56 9.84 -23.70
CA LEU A 149 -0.37 10.95 -23.79
C LEU A 149 0.27 12.16 -24.47
N THR A 150 1.52 12.49 -24.16
CA THR A 150 2.26 13.59 -24.79
C THR A 150 2.40 13.36 -26.31
N THR A 151 2.70 12.12 -26.71
CA THR A 151 2.78 11.74 -28.11
C THR A 151 1.43 11.85 -28.81
N ALA A 152 0.36 11.36 -28.18
CA ALA A 152 -0.98 11.44 -28.75
C ALA A 152 -1.48 12.91 -28.90
N ARG A 153 -1.15 13.77 -27.95
CA ARG A 153 -1.45 15.22 -28.06
C ARG A 153 -0.71 15.88 -29.23
N ALA A 154 0.54 15.49 -29.46
CA ALA A 154 1.31 15.99 -30.61
C ALA A 154 0.73 15.48 -31.95
N GLU A 155 0.29 14.22 -32.02
CA GLU A 155 -0.37 13.63 -33.16
C GLU A 155 -1.71 14.33 -33.46
N GLU A 156 -2.56 14.54 -32.45
CA GLU A 156 -3.82 15.28 -32.57
C GLU A 156 -3.57 16.69 -33.15
N ALA A 157 -2.60 17.42 -32.61
CA ALA A 157 -2.26 18.75 -33.09
C ALA A 157 -1.75 18.75 -34.55
N ALA A 158 -1.09 17.68 -34.99
CA ALA A 158 -0.66 17.53 -36.40
C ALA A 158 -1.84 17.24 -37.32
N LEU A 159 -2.72 16.29 -36.92
CA LEU A 159 -3.90 15.93 -37.71
C LEU A 159 -4.97 17.03 -37.71
N GLN A 160 -5.08 17.81 -36.66
CA GLN A 160 -5.92 19.00 -36.63
C GLN A 160 -5.49 20.00 -37.74
N ARG A 161 -4.20 20.29 -37.82
CA ARG A 161 -3.64 21.17 -38.86
C ARG A 161 -3.84 20.58 -40.28
N GLN A 162 -3.71 19.28 -40.43
CA GLN A 162 -3.96 18.59 -41.71
C GLN A 162 -5.42 18.70 -42.09
N TYR A 163 -6.36 18.50 -41.20
CA TYR A 163 -7.78 18.66 -41.42
C TYR A 163 -8.11 20.10 -41.87
N GLU A 164 -7.61 21.11 -41.17
CA GLU A 164 -7.81 22.54 -41.51
C GLU A 164 -7.26 22.87 -42.90
N GLN A 165 -6.08 22.35 -43.24
CA GLN A 165 -5.50 22.52 -44.59
C GLN A 165 -6.33 21.83 -45.68
N THR A 166 -6.84 20.64 -45.40
CA THR A 166 -7.72 19.91 -46.32
C THR A 166 -9.03 20.67 -46.51
N GLN A 167 -9.62 21.19 -45.43
CA GLN A 167 -10.82 22.02 -45.52
C GLN A 167 -10.61 23.28 -46.39
N GLN A 168 -9.52 24.00 -46.20
CA GLN A 168 -9.19 25.19 -47.02
C GLN A 168 -9.01 24.85 -48.49
N ARG A 169 -8.41 23.72 -48.82
CA ARG A 169 -8.26 23.26 -50.20
C ARG A 169 -9.62 22.90 -50.86
N TYR A 170 -10.55 22.34 -50.09
CA TYR A 170 -11.91 22.08 -50.55
C TYR A 170 -12.66 23.39 -50.77
N ASP A 171 -12.57 24.35 -49.85
CA ASP A 171 -13.28 25.64 -49.96
C ASP A 171 -12.91 26.44 -51.21
N VAL A 172 -11.69 26.23 -51.75
CA VAL A 172 -11.24 26.84 -53.02
C VAL A 172 -11.42 25.89 -54.24
N GLY A 173 -12.08 24.73 -54.03
CA GLY A 173 -12.45 23.80 -55.12
C GLY A 173 -11.32 22.91 -55.66
N LEU A 174 -10.23 22.73 -54.88
CA LEU A 174 -9.06 21.95 -55.32
C LEU A 174 -9.18 20.45 -55.05
N ILE A 175 -10.07 20.02 -54.16
CA ILE A 175 -10.23 18.61 -53.72
C ILE A 175 -11.71 18.26 -53.55
N ALA A 176 -12.04 16.98 -53.46
CA ALA A 176 -13.39 16.50 -53.23
C ALA A 176 -13.79 16.59 -51.73
N ILE A 177 -15.09 16.67 -51.42
CA ILE A 177 -15.63 16.68 -50.06
C ILE A 177 -15.32 15.37 -49.30
N THR A 178 -15.14 14.28 -50.02
CA THR A 178 -14.75 12.98 -49.45
C THR A 178 -13.43 13.05 -48.70
N ASP A 179 -12.45 13.82 -49.21
CA ASP A 179 -11.15 13.98 -48.62
C ASP A 179 -11.23 14.71 -47.26
N VAL A 180 -12.17 15.67 -47.15
CA VAL A 180 -12.46 16.38 -45.90
C VAL A 180 -13.05 15.43 -44.82
N TYR A 181 -14.02 14.59 -45.26
CA TYR A 181 -14.63 13.61 -44.36
C TYR A 181 -13.62 12.55 -43.91
N GLU A 182 -12.69 12.12 -44.75
CA GLU A 182 -11.62 11.19 -44.41
C GLU A 182 -10.65 11.82 -43.40
N ALA A 183 -10.19 13.05 -43.65
CA ALA A 183 -9.33 13.78 -42.73
C ALA A 183 -10.00 13.99 -41.34
N ARG A 184 -11.30 14.33 -41.36
CA ARG A 184 -12.09 14.47 -40.12
C ARG A 184 -12.23 13.16 -39.37
N SER A 185 -12.54 12.06 -40.06
CA SER A 185 -12.67 10.73 -39.44
C SER A 185 -11.36 10.31 -38.80
N THR A 186 -10.22 10.59 -39.44
CA THR A 186 -8.89 10.31 -38.88
C THR A 186 -8.63 11.15 -37.64
N LEU A 187 -8.95 12.44 -37.64
CA LEU A 187 -8.83 13.32 -36.48
C LEU A 187 -9.71 12.86 -35.33
N ASP A 188 -10.97 12.54 -35.57
CA ASP A 188 -11.93 12.07 -34.57
C ASP A 188 -11.41 10.76 -33.88
N GLY A 189 -10.76 9.87 -34.66
CA GLY A 189 -10.13 8.65 -34.16
C GLY A 189 -8.98 8.94 -33.21
N VAL A 190 -8.11 9.91 -33.50
CA VAL A 190 -6.98 10.29 -32.65
C VAL A 190 -7.44 11.03 -31.37
N ILE A 191 -8.48 11.86 -31.48
CA ILE A 191 -9.13 12.48 -30.33
C ILE A 191 -9.64 11.40 -29.37
N ALA A 192 -10.31 10.38 -29.85
CA ALA A 192 -10.78 9.26 -29.02
C ALA A 192 -9.63 8.52 -28.36
N ASN A 193 -8.54 8.26 -29.09
CA ASN A 193 -7.32 7.65 -28.53
C ASN A 193 -6.69 8.51 -27.44
N ARG A 194 -6.57 9.83 -27.62
CA ARG A 194 -6.05 10.76 -26.60
C ARG A 194 -6.90 10.72 -25.32
N ILE A 195 -8.23 10.72 -25.43
CA ILE A 195 -9.14 10.63 -24.28
C ILE A 195 -8.92 9.31 -23.52
N GLN A 196 -8.74 8.21 -24.25
CA GLN A 196 -8.41 6.92 -23.62
C GLN A 196 -7.09 6.96 -22.87
N LEU A 197 -6.05 7.58 -23.45
CA LEU A 197 -4.73 7.72 -22.84
C LEU A 197 -4.75 8.66 -21.61
N GLU A 198 -5.61 9.69 -21.60
CA GLU A 198 -5.83 10.52 -20.41
C GLU A 198 -6.39 9.69 -19.25
N GLY A 199 -7.34 8.79 -19.52
CA GLY A 199 -7.83 7.83 -18.53
C GLY A 199 -6.74 6.88 -18.03
N GLN A 200 -5.84 6.41 -18.91
CA GLN A 200 -4.73 5.56 -18.52
C GLN A 200 -3.72 6.27 -17.61
N VAL A 201 -3.47 7.56 -17.84
CA VAL A 201 -2.62 8.37 -16.95
C VAL A 201 -3.26 8.45 -15.57
N ALA A 202 -4.55 8.75 -15.46
CA ALA A 202 -5.24 8.79 -14.17
C ALA A 202 -5.15 7.44 -13.42
N ILE A 203 -5.38 6.32 -14.10
CA ILE A 203 -5.27 4.98 -13.53
C ILE A 203 -3.83 4.69 -13.04
N ALA A 204 -2.82 5.14 -13.78
CA ALA A 204 -1.42 4.91 -13.40
C ALA A 204 -1.04 5.72 -12.15
N PHE A 205 -1.54 6.96 -12.00
CA PHE A 205 -1.35 7.76 -10.79
C PHE A 205 -2.07 7.15 -9.59
N GLU A 206 -3.31 6.71 -9.72
CA GLU A 206 -4.05 6.02 -8.67
C GLU A 206 -3.34 4.74 -8.18
N ALA A 207 -2.75 3.98 -9.11
CA ALA A 207 -1.96 2.80 -8.76
C ALA A 207 -0.69 3.16 -7.96
N LEU A 208 -0.05 4.29 -8.26
CA LEU A 208 1.10 4.79 -7.52
C LEU A 208 0.67 5.31 -6.14
N GLU A 209 -0.44 6.07 -6.07
CA GLU A 209 -1.02 6.56 -4.82
C GLU A 209 -1.41 5.43 -3.87
N ALA A 210 -1.92 4.31 -4.39
CA ALA A 210 -2.24 3.14 -3.58
C ALA A 210 -1.02 2.57 -2.83
N ILE A 211 0.19 2.76 -3.37
CA ILE A 211 1.46 2.30 -2.76
C ILE A 211 2.04 3.39 -1.85
N THR A 212 2.01 4.66 -2.27
CA THR A 212 2.61 5.78 -1.53
C THR A 212 1.69 6.31 -0.41
N GLY A 213 0.38 6.05 -0.51
CA GLY A 213 -0.63 6.55 0.43
C GLY A 213 -0.84 8.06 0.38
N GLN A 214 -0.29 8.75 -0.61
CA GLN A 214 -0.40 10.20 -0.79
C GLN A 214 -0.68 10.52 -2.26
N PRO A 215 -1.57 11.50 -2.54
CA PRO A 215 -1.80 11.95 -3.90
C PRO A 215 -0.50 12.54 -4.47
N GLU A 216 -0.02 11.94 -5.54
CA GLU A 216 1.13 12.46 -6.27
C GLU A 216 0.66 13.62 -7.18
N ALA A 217 1.40 14.71 -7.17
CA ALA A 217 1.06 15.90 -7.97
C ALA A 217 1.14 15.58 -9.47
N ASN A 218 0.04 15.85 -10.15
CA ASN A 218 -0.14 15.72 -11.61
C ASN A 218 0.64 16.80 -12.36
#